data_85a2ee57496119c65e289e39df382168
#
_entry.id   85a2ee57496119c65e289e39df382168
#
_cell.length_a   1.000
_cell.length_b   1.000
_cell.length_c   1.000
_cell.angle_alpha   90.00
_cell.angle_beta   90.00
_cell.angle_gamma   90.00
#
_symmetry.space_group_name_H-M   'P 1'
#
loop_
_entity.id
_entity.type
_entity.pdbx_description
1 polymer ?
#
loop_
_entity_poly.entity_id
_entity_poly.type
_entity_poly.pdbx_seq_one_letter_code
_entity_poly.pdbx_strand_id
1 'polypeptide(L)'
;MRSPRRLWTPALLALAISTFAHAAQPPATLYLGADLSYVNEMEECGVQYRENGVVKNPFELFHAHGANLVRVRLWNDARWTKYSDLSDVKKTIARARAQGMQVLLDLHYSDDWADGEKQLIPKAWASITDTDELARTLYGFTYDTLSALDRAGLMPELVQVGNESNSDLMDSTPWDKKRPINWQRNAKLFNAGIKAVRDMSARSAIKPRVMLHIAQPENVEPWFAAATKAGVTDFDLIGISYYRKWSTQSMAQLGKTIKRLRGRYDADVVVVETAYPWTLDSGDTSHNLLGEDSLIAGYPATPQGQAKYMVDLTQLVIDTGGAGVVYWEPAWTSSSCKTRWGTGSSWENASFFDFKHGNEVLPAIDFMRHPYTGVPASGKPKASTPAASAPSGSAEAGKRTQP
;
A
#
# COMPACT_ATOMS: atom_id res chain seq x y z
N MET A 1 -26.51 43.57 69.47
CA MET A 1 -25.58 43.49 68.34
C MET A 1 -25.72 42.15 67.71
N ARG A 2 -26.32 42.05 66.51
CA ARG A 2 -26.57 40.79 65.79
C ARG A 2 -25.56 40.66 64.67
N SER A 3 -24.76 39.56 64.64
CA SER A 3 -23.81 39.26 63.62
C SER A 3 -24.47 38.64 62.36
N PRO A 4 -24.07 38.96 61.11
CA PRO A 4 -24.68 38.42 59.92
C PRO A 4 -24.05 37.08 59.55
N ARG A 5 -24.91 36.06 59.35
CA ARG A 5 -24.54 34.72 58.81
C ARG A 5 -24.21 34.87 57.34
N ARG A 6 -22.99 34.48 56.92
CA ARG A 6 -22.62 34.29 55.52
C ARG A 6 -23.19 32.95 55.00
N LEU A 7 -24.00 33.04 53.98
CA LEU A 7 -24.46 31.90 53.16
C LEU A 7 -23.35 31.53 52.17
N TRP A 8 -22.89 30.31 52.24
CA TRP A 8 -22.02 29.70 51.23
C TRP A 8 -22.90 29.01 50.21
N THR A 9 -22.85 29.49 48.93
CA THR A 9 -23.41 28.81 47.77
C THR A 9 -22.37 27.84 47.22
N PRO A 10 -22.66 26.54 47.01
CA PRO A 10 -21.77 25.63 46.37
C PRO A 10 -21.82 25.88 44.86
N ALA A 11 -20.66 26.20 44.27
CA ALA A 11 -20.48 26.23 42.81
C ALA A 11 -20.43 24.80 42.28
N LEU A 12 -21.44 24.38 41.52
CA LEU A 12 -21.44 23.14 40.76
C LEU A 12 -20.53 23.29 39.57
N LEU A 13 -19.38 22.60 39.65
CA LEU A 13 -18.46 22.48 38.51
C LEU A 13 -19.04 21.43 37.55
N ALA A 14 -19.63 21.90 36.43
CA ALA A 14 -20.11 21.03 35.38
C ALA A 14 -18.89 20.51 34.58
N LEU A 15 -18.54 19.26 34.77
CA LEU A 15 -17.54 18.55 33.98
C LEU A 15 -18.14 18.29 32.57
N ALA A 16 -17.74 19.06 31.56
CA ALA A 16 -18.09 18.80 30.17
C ALA A 16 -17.30 17.57 29.71
N ILE A 17 -17.93 16.41 29.68
CA ILE A 17 -17.41 15.19 29.04
C ILE A 17 -17.56 15.39 27.54
N SER A 18 -16.45 15.79 26.87
CA SER A 18 -16.38 15.80 25.41
C SER A 18 -16.40 14.35 24.93
N THR A 19 -17.54 13.86 24.51
CA THR A 19 -17.66 12.61 23.76
C THR A 19 -17.05 12.84 22.39
N PHE A 20 -15.79 12.43 22.19
CA PHE A 20 -15.27 12.24 20.84
C PHE A 20 -16.11 11.16 20.17
N ALA A 21 -16.99 11.58 19.27
CA ALA A 21 -17.68 10.67 18.40
C ALA A 21 -16.61 9.96 17.55
N HIS A 22 -16.37 8.67 17.81
CA HIS A 22 -15.59 7.83 16.90
C HIS A 22 -16.33 7.83 15.55
N ALA A 23 -15.73 8.45 14.55
CA ALA A 23 -16.20 8.30 13.19
C ALA A 23 -16.07 6.80 12.85
N ALA A 24 -17.20 6.16 12.60
CA ALA A 24 -17.21 4.78 12.11
C ALA A 24 -16.37 4.72 10.83
N GLN A 25 -15.51 3.70 10.70
CA GLN A 25 -14.78 3.47 9.45
C GLN A 25 -15.78 3.46 8.29
N PRO A 26 -15.47 4.16 7.18
CA PRO A 26 -16.35 4.15 6.03
C PRO A 26 -16.54 2.70 5.55
N PRO A 27 -17.71 2.37 5.02
CA PRO A 27 -18.00 1.04 4.48
C PRO A 27 -17.02 0.67 3.36
N ALA A 28 -16.87 -0.61 3.05
CA ALA A 28 -15.95 -1.15 2.04
C ALA A 28 -16.02 -0.32 0.75
N THR A 29 -15.01 0.48 0.54
CA THR A 29 -14.97 1.50 -0.51
C THR A 29 -14.11 0.96 -1.64
N LEU A 30 -14.50 1.26 -2.88
CA LEU A 30 -13.60 1.08 -4.02
C LEU A 30 -12.35 1.95 -3.79
N TYR A 31 -11.16 1.34 -3.73
CA TYR A 31 -9.90 2.06 -3.58
C TYR A 31 -9.47 2.64 -4.92
N LEU A 32 -9.51 3.96 -5.03
CA LEU A 32 -8.97 4.69 -6.17
C LEU A 32 -7.90 5.64 -5.64
N GLY A 33 -6.66 5.46 -6.09
CA GLY A 33 -5.58 6.18 -5.45
C GLY A 33 -4.29 6.23 -6.26
N ALA A 34 -3.27 6.73 -5.58
CA ALA A 34 -1.94 6.94 -6.12
C ALA A 34 -0.85 6.61 -5.09
N ASP A 35 0.26 6.05 -5.56
CA ASP A 35 1.51 6.07 -4.80
C ASP A 35 2.12 7.47 -4.91
N LEU A 36 2.33 8.11 -3.77
CA LEU A 36 2.85 9.49 -3.70
C LEU A 36 4.17 9.55 -2.92
N SER A 37 4.94 8.47 -2.93
CA SER A 37 6.19 8.36 -2.17
C SER A 37 7.25 9.35 -2.63
N TYR A 38 7.28 9.73 -3.92
CA TYR A 38 8.24 10.70 -4.45
C TYR A 38 7.86 12.16 -4.25
N VAL A 39 6.63 12.49 -3.85
CA VAL A 39 6.15 13.89 -3.83
C VAL A 39 7.04 14.80 -2.99
N ASN A 40 7.44 14.38 -1.78
CA ASN A 40 8.26 15.21 -0.90
C ASN A 40 9.65 15.50 -1.52
N GLU A 41 10.23 14.52 -2.21
CA GLU A 41 11.50 14.67 -2.93
C GLU A 41 11.36 15.62 -4.12
N MET A 42 10.33 15.46 -4.91
CA MET A 42 10.05 16.31 -6.07
C MET A 42 9.87 17.77 -5.67
N GLU A 43 9.05 18.06 -4.67
CA GLU A 43 8.84 19.43 -4.18
C GLU A 43 10.12 20.04 -3.61
N GLU A 44 10.96 19.27 -2.91
CA GLU A 44 12.24 19.74 -2.40
C GLU A 44 13.24 20.06 -3.53
N CYS A 45 13.13 19.37 -4.65
CA CYS A 45 13.86 19.68 -5.90
C CYS A 45 13.24 20.84 -6.71
N GLY A 46 12.21 21.50 -6.18
CA GLY A 46 11.59 22.68 -6.81
C GLY A 46 10.49 22.36 -7.80
N VAL A 47 10.03 21.10 -7.89
CA VAL A 47 8.87 20.74 -8.72
C VAL A 47 7.62 21.43 -8.20
N GLN A 48 6.86 22.02 -9.10
CA GLN A 48 5.55 22.60 -8.83
C GLN A 48 4.52 21.89 -9.71
N TYR A 49 3.43 21.46 -9.11
CA TYR A 49 2.30 20.85 -9.80
C TYR A 49 1.24 21.92 -10.07
N ARG A 50 0.63 21.89 -11.24
CA ARG A 50 -0.33 22.92 -11.65
C ARG A 50 -1.64 22.34 -12.16
N GLU A 51 -2.68 23.13 -11.93
CA GLU A 51 -4.00 22.95 -12.54
C GLU A 51 -4.51 24.30 -13.01
N ASN A 52 -4.83 24.41 -14.31
CA ASN A 52 -5.25 25.66 -14.97
C ASN A 52 -4.24 26.81 -14.75
N GLY A 53 -2.95 26.50 -14.83
CA GLY A 53 -1.84 27.43 -14.62
C GLY A 53 -1.55 27.79 -13.16
N VAL A 54 -2.37 27.33 -12.20
CA VAL A 54 -2.23 27.64 -10.76
C VAL A 54 -1.46 26.51 -10.06
N VAL A 55 -0.43 26.87 -9.28
CA VAL A 55 0.30 25.91 -8.44
C VAL A 55 -0.63 25.35 -7.37
N LYS A 56 -0.65 24.03 -7.23
CA LYS A 56 -1.49 23.28 -6.29
C LYS A 56 -0.64 22.38 -5.39
N ASN A 57 -1.15 22.11 -4.19
CA ASN A 57 -0.64 21.00 -3.37
C ASN A 57 -1.04 19.67 -4.02
N PRO A 58 -0.11 18.75 -4.31
CA PRO A 58 -0.45 17.52 -5.00
C PRO A 58 -1.45 16.64 -4.22
N PHE A 59 -1.39 16.58 -2.89
CA PHE A 59 -2.36 15.80 -2.10
C PHE A 59 -3.78 16.37 -2.21
N GLU A 60 -3.94 17.72 -2.20
CA GLU A 60 -5.23 18.38 -2.45
C GLU A 60 -5.71 18.10 -3.88
N LEU A 61 -4.79 18.16 -4.85
CA LEU A 61 -5.11 17.94 -6.26
C LEU A 61 -5.61 16.50 -6.48
N PHE A 62 -4.88 15.49 -5.99
CA PHE A 62 -5.30 14.10 -6.12
C PHE A 62 -6.65 13.84 -5.43
N HIS A 63 -6.86 14.39 -4.23
CA HIS A 63 -8.15 14.26 -3.53
C HIS A 63 -9.29 14.94 -4.30
N ALA A 64 -9.09 16.16 -4.83
CA ALA A 64 -10.09 16.87 -5.63
C ALA A 64 -10.48 16.11 -6.91
N HIS A 65 -9.59 15.29 -7.43
CA HIS A 65 -9.84 14.39 -8.55
C HIS A 65 -10.32 12.98 -8.15
N GLY A 66 -10.71 12.79 -6.88
CA GLY A 66 -11.39 11.58 -6.41
C GLY A 66 -10.50 10.53 -5.77
N ALA A 67 -9.22 10.79 -5.57
CA ALA A 67 -8.37 9.88 -4.79
C ALA A 67 -8.91 9.72 -3.37
N ASN A 68 -9.04 8.49 -2.92
CA ASN A 68 -9.43 8.14 -1.54
C ASN A 68 -8.36 7.33 -0.81
N LEU A 69 -7.28 6.95 -1.50
CA LEU A 69 -6.17 6.18 -0.97
C LEU A 69 -4.83 6.76 -1.46
N VAL A 70 -3.88 6.92 -0.54
CA VAL A 70 -2.47 7.18 -0.84
C VAL A 70 -1.65 5.96 -0.45
N ARG A 71 -0.90 5.41 -1.37
CA ARG A 71 0.13 4.41 -1.06
C ARG A 71 1.45 5.13 -0.80
N VAL A 72 2.21 4.64 0.18
CA VAL A 72 3.54 5.16 0.54
C VAL A 72 4.46 4.01 0.93
N ARG A 73 5.65 3.95 0.30
CA ARG A 73 6.67 2.95 0.61
C ARG A 73 7.51 3.35 1.81
N LEU A 74 8.00 2.34 2.53
CA LEU A 74 8.99 2.47 3.58
C LEU A 74 10.17 1.53 3.33
N TRP A 75 11.38 2.10 3.23
CA TRP A 75 12.65 1.36 3.27
C TRP A 75 13.13 1.22 4.72
N ASN A 76 13.98 0.22 4.96
CA ASN A 76 14.42 -0.12 6.32
C ASN A 76 15.45 0.87 6.85
N ASP A 77 16.60 1.03 6.16
CA ASP A 77 17.68 1.98 6.48
C ASP A 77 18.40 2.42 5.19
N ALA A 78 17.68 3.11 4.31
CA ALA A 78 18.18 3.56 3.02
C ALA A 78 19.09 4.78 3.16
N ARG A 79 20.34 4.58 3.62
CA ARG A 79 21.30 5.67 3.89
C ARG A 79 21.74 6.47 2.67
N TRP A 80 21.39 6.04 1.48
CA TRP A 80 21.69 6.74 0.23
C TRP A 80 20.67 7.84 -0.11
N THR A 81 19.57 7.89 0.61
CA THR A 81 18.53 8.91 0.50
C THR A 81 17.99 9.27 1.88
N LYS A 82 17.34 10.42 2.00
CA LYS A 82 16.57 10.84 3.18
C LYS A 82 15.07 10.67 3.01
N TYR A 83 14.66 10.12 1.88
CA TYR A 83 13.25 9.89 1.56
C TYR A 83 12.89 8.41 1.76
N SER A 84 11.60 8.14 1.88
CA SER A 84 11.06 6.80 2.18
C SER A 84 11.59 6.19 3.47
N ASP A 85 12.16 6.98 4.37
CA ASP A 85 12.38 6.63 5.77
C ASP A 85 11.11 6.89 6.60
N LEU A 86 11.12 6.51 7.87
CA LEU A 86 9.94 6.71 8.74
C LEU A 86 9.57 8.19 8.93
N SER A 87 10.53 9.13 8.85
CA SER A 87 10.28 10.57 8.98
C SER A 87 9.54 11.10 7.76
N ASP A 88 10.01 10.72 6.57
CA ASP A 88 9.40 11.09 5.30
C ASP A 88 8.02 10.45 5.13
N VAL A 89 7.87 9.17 5.48
CA VAL A 89 6.58 8.45 5.49
C VAL A 89 5.57 9.15 6.41
N LYS A 90 5.97 9.57 7.61
CA LYS A 90 5.09 10.35 8.51
C LYS A 90 4.61 11.65 7.86
N LYS A 91 5.49 12.36 7.15
CA LYS A 91 5.14 13.59 6.43
C LYS A 91 4.09 13.29 5.33
N THR A 92 4.31 12.25 4.54
CA THR A 92 3.39 11.83 3.47
C THR A 92 2.02 11.42 4.05
N ILE A 93 2.00 10.59 5.11
CA ILE A 93 0.74 10.16 5.75
C ILE A 93 -0.01 11.37 6.32
N ALA A 94 0.68 12.30 7.00
CA ALA A 94 0.04 13.49 7.55
C ALA A 94 -0.62 14.34 6.47
N ARG A 95 0.03 14.49 5.29
CA ARG A 95 -0.49 15.21 4.14
C ARG A 95 -1.74 14.53 3.54
N ALA A 96 -1.70 13.19 3.39
CA ALA A 96 -2.84 12.41 2.92
C ALA A 96 -4.04 12.54 3.88
N ARG A 97 -3.80 12.42 5.18
CA ARG A 97 -4.85 12.54 6.20
C ARG A 97 -5.45 13.94 6.30
N ALA A 98 -4.66 14.99 6.07
CA ALA A 98 -5.16 16.36 6.02
C ALA A 98 -6.24 16.54 4.93
N GLN A 99 -6.25 15.67 3.90
CA GLN A 99 -7.25 15.62 2.85
C GLN A 99 -8.34 14.56 3.09
N GLY A 100 -8.28 13.81 4.19
CA GLY A 100 -9.24 12.73 4.48
C GLY A 100 -9.00 11.44 3.70
N MET A 101 -7.87 11.29 3.03
CA MET A 101 -7.53 10.07 2.31
C MET A 101 -7.02 8.98 3.26
N GLN A 102 -7.36 7.73 2.97
CA GLN A 102 -6.80 6.54 3.60
C GLN A 102 -5.35 6.33 3.17
N VAL A 103 -4.62 5.49 3.91
CA VAL A 103 -3.22 5.21 3.63
C VAL A 103 -2.97 3.70 3.54
N LEU A 104 -2.26 3.29 2.50
CA LEU A 104 -1.62 1.98 2.37
C LEU A 104 -0.12 2.15 2.60
N LEU A 105 0.37 1.66 3.74
CA LEU A 105 1.80 1.62 4.03
C LEU A 105 2.42 0.39 3.38
N ASP A 106 3.41 0.61 2.51
CA ASP A 106 4.14 -0.43 1.80
C ASP A 106 5.50 -0.68 2.44
N LEU A 107 5.66 -1.83 3.10
CA LEU A 107 6.88 -2.24 3.80
C LEU A 107 7.77 -3.06 2.86
N HIS A 108 8.85 -2.46 2.35
CA HIS A 108 9.78 -3.15 1.43
C HIS A 108 10.66 -4.19 2.11
N TYR A 109 10.90 -4.07 3.43
CA TYR A 109 11.88 -4.89 4.18
C TYR A 109 13.24 -4.96 3.51
N SER A 110 13.68 -3.85 2.94
CA SER A 110 14.96 -3.66 2.24
C SER A 110 15.44 -2.23 2.45
N ASP A 111 16.74 -1.99 2.26
CA ASP A 111 17.32 -0.64 2.25
C ASP A 111 17.27 0.01 0.86
N ASP A 112 16.67 -0.67 -0.10
CA ASP A 112 16.57 -0.29 -1.50
C ASP A 112 15.26 -0.85 -2.08
N TRP A 113 15.04 -0.66 -3.37
CA TRP A 113 13.93 -1.26 -4.09
C TRP A 113 13.86 -2.77 -3.85
N ALA A 114 12.71 -3.21 -3.36
CA ALA A 114 12.26 -4.59 -3.45
C ALA A 114 11.30 -4.71 -4.63
N ASP A 115 11.52 -5.66 -5.50
CA ASP A 115 10.70 -5.90 -6.69
C ASP A 115 10.60 -7.41 -6.99
N GLY A 116 9.89 -7.78 -8.04
CA GLY A 116 9.65 -9.18 -8.39
C GLY A 116 10.90 -10.03 -8.60
N GLU A 117 12.07 -9.43 -8.78
CA GLU A 117 13.34 -10.11 -9.01
C GLU A 117 14.38 -9.83 -7.89
N LYS A 118 14.15 -8.80 -7.06
CA LYS A 118 15.11 -8.35 -6.05
C LYS A 118 14.43 -8.12 -4.70
N GLN A 119 14.73 -8.96 -3.74
CA GLN A 119 14.20 -8.95 -2.37
C GLN A 119 15.35 -8.94 -1.36
N LEU A 120 16.27 -7.96 -1.47
CA LEU A 120 17.51 -7.97 -0.69
C LEU A 120 17.27 -7.68 0.78
N ILE A 121 17.88 -8.49 1.65
CA ILE A 121 17.86 -8.30 3.09
C ILE A 121 18.48 -6.94 3.48
N PRO A 122 17.92 -6.18 4.44
CA PRO A 122 18.54 -4.98 4.96
C PRO A 122 19.96 -5.26 5.46
N LYS A 123 20.88 -4.33 5.18
CA LYS A 123 22.29 -4.47 5.57
C LYS A 123 22.46 -4.71 7.07
N ALA A 124 21.65 -4.06 7.89
CA ALA A 124 21.67 -4.23 9.35
C ALA A 124 21.31 -5.65 9.81
N TRP A 125 20.61 -6.43 8.97
CA TRP A 125 20.15 -7.80 9.27
C TRP A 125 20.92 -8.88 8.51
N ALA A 126 21.87 -8.49 7.64
CA ALA A 126 22.59 -9.41 6.74
C ALA A 126 23.40 -10.51 7.46
N SER A 127 23.77 -10.30 8.73
CA SER A 127 24.45 -11.32 9.55
C SER A 127 23.50 -12.33 10.21
N ILE A 128 22.18 -12.11 10.15
CA ILE A 128 21.19 -13.01 10.75
C ILE A 128 20.95 -14.19 9.80
N THR A 129 21.47 -15.36 10.14
CA THR A 129 21.31 -16.58 9.34
C THR A 129 20.19 -17.48 9.85
N ASP A 130 19.84 -17.38 11.14
CA ASP A 130 18.72 -18.13 11.71
C ASP A 130 17.37 -17.49 11.30
N THR A 131 16.51 -18.32 10.71
CA THR A 131 15.21 -17.86 10.20
C THR A 131 14.27 -17.37 11.30
N ASP A 132 14.30 -17.99 12.48
CA ASP A 132 13.41 -17.59 13.58
C ASP A 132 13.89 -16.27 14.21
N GLU A 133 15.20 -16.03 14.23
CA GLU A 133 15.75 -14.73 14.62
C GLU A 133 15.39 -13.64 13.61
N LEU A 134 15.54 -13.92 12.31
CA LEU A 134 15.14 -12.99 11.25
C LEU A 134 13.65 -12.67 11.30
N ALA A 135 12.80 -13.66 11.55
CA ALA A 135 11.37 -13.48 11.72
C ALA A 135 11.04 -12.59 12.94
N ARG A 136 11.73 -12.78 14.07
CA ARG A 136 11.58 -11.90 15.24
C ARG A 136 12.03 -10.46 14.94
N THR A 137 13.11 -10.30 14.19
CA THR A 137 13.62 -8.97 13.79
C THR A 137 12.64 -8.26 12.87
N LEU A 138 12.07 -8.95 11.87
CA LEU A 138 11.03 -8.42 10.99
C LEU A 138 9.77 -8.05 11.77
N TYR A 139 9.32 -8.93 12.68
CA TYR A 139 8.20 -8.62 13.57
C TYR A 139 8.46 -7.35 14.35
N GLY A 140 9.63 -7.22 15.00
CA GLY A 140 10.00 -6.06 15.79
C GLY A 140 9.98 -4.77 14.96
N PHE A 141 10.62 -4.78 13.80
CA PHE A 141 10.63 -3.63 12.88
C PHE A 141 9.20 -3.20 12.47
N THR A 142 8.37 -4.15 12.07
CA THR A 142 6.98 -3.88 11.67
C THR A 142 6.17 -3.32 12.84
N TYR A 143 6.26 -3.95 14.00
CA TYR A 143 5.56 -3.53 15.21
C TYR A 143 5.98 -2.14 15.68
N ASP A 144 7.28 -1.87 15.73
CA ASP A 144 7.85 -0.59 16.19
C ASP A 144 7.50 0.55 15.21
N THR A 145 7.55 0.28 13.91
CA THR A 145 7.11 1.21 12.87
C THR A 145 5.65 1.60 13.06
N LEU A 146 4.75 0.62 13.14
CA LEU A 146 3.32 0.88 13.32
C LEU A 146 3.03 1.53 14.66
N SER A 147 3.72 1.15 15.74
CA SER A 147 3.62 1.79 17.05
C SER A 147 4.06 3.26 17.03
N ALA A 148 5.10 3.58 16.25
CA ALA A 148 5.57 4.96 16.08
C ALA A 148 4.59 5.81 15.24
N LEU A 149 3.90 5.19 14.27
CA LEU A 149 2.84 5.83 13.49
C LEU A 149 1.58 6.02 14.34
N ASP A 150 1.16 5.01 15.09
CA ASP A 150 -0.02 5.07 15.96
C ASP A 150 0.10 6.17 17.02
N ARG A 151 1.25 6.24 17.71
CA ARG A 151 1.54 7.31 18.69
C ARG A 151 1.52 8.71 18.07
N ALA A 152 1.78 8.83 16.77
CA ALA A 152 1.72 10.10 16.04
C ALA A 152 0.31 10.41 15.48
N GLY A 153 -0.68 9.53 15.69
CA GLY A 153 -2.01 9.65 15.08
C GLY A 153 -2.03 9.37 13.57
N LEU A 154 -1.03 8.63 13.09
CA LEU A 154 -0.78 8.36 11.67
C LEU A 154 -0.89 6.87 11.30
N MET A 155 -1.59 6.07 12.11
CA MET A 155 -1.79 4.63 11.84
C MET A 155 -2.45 4.44 10.46
N PRO A 156 -1.87 3.66 9.54
CA PRO A 156 -2.47 3.43 8.22
C PRO A 156 -3.70 2.51 8.30
N GLU A 157 -4.61 2.60 7.34
CA GLU A 157 -5.76 1.70 7.21
C GLU A 157 -5.39 0.36 6.56
N LEU A 158 -4.34 0.35 5.74
CA LEU A 158 -3.84 -0.83 5.06
C LEU A 158 -2.33 -0.93 5.25
N VAL A 159 -1.83 -2.14 5.42
CA VAL A 159 -0.38 -2.41 5.52
C VAL A 159 -0.04 -3.52 4.55
N GLN A 160 0.87 -3.23 3.64
CA GLN A 160 1.44 -4.18 2.70
C GLN A 160 2.69 -4.80 3.34
N VAL A 161 2.64 -6.12 3.54
CA VAL A 161 3.73 -6.90 4.14
C VAL A 161 4.60 -7.46 3.01
N GLY A 162 5.66 -6.73 2.69
CA GLY A 162 6.52 -6.97 1.53
C GLY A 162 5.98 -6.34 0.24
N ASN A 163 6.88 -5.91 -0.64
CA ASN A 163 6.58 -5.37 -1.97
C ASN A 163 6.97 -6.38 -3.04
N GLU A 164 6.05 -6.65 -4.00
CA GLU A 164 6.28 -7.55 -5.14
C GLU A 164 7.06 -8.82 -4.77
N SER A 165 6.62 -9.49 -3.72
CA SER A 165 7.36 -10.57 -3.06
C SER A 165 7.29 -11.89 -3.85
N ASN A 166 7.68 -11.85 -5.12
CA ASN A 166 7.62 -12.99 -6.04
C ASN A 166 8.63 -14.10 -5.70
N SER A 167 9.65 -13.78 -4.89
CA SER A 167 10.78 -14.67 -4.56
C SER A 167 10.95 -14.84 -3.05
N ASP A 168 12.11 -15.29 -2.60
CA ASP A 168 12.45 -15.36 -1.18
C ASP A 168 12.56 -13.95 -0.59
N LEU A 169 11.71 -13.64 0.39
CA LEU A 169 11.70 -12.36 1.09
C LEU A 169 13.02 -12.18 1.86
N MET A 170 13.64 -11.00 1.78
CA MET A 170 14.91 -10.69 2.46
C MET A 170 16.01 -11.71 2.15
N ASP A 171 16.30 -11.87 0.88
CA ASP A 171 17.38 -12.76 0.41
C ASP A 171 18.74 -12.03 0.45
N SER A 172 19.81 -12.82 0.53
CA SER A 172 21.19 -12.31 0.48
C SER A 172 21.65 -11.97 -0.95
N THR A 173 20.96 -12.48 -1.96
CA THR A 173 21.28 -12.31 -3.38
C THR A 173 20.01 -12.03 -4.20
N PRO A 174 20.13 -11.38 -5.36
CA PRO A 174 19.02 -11.29 -6.30
C PRO A 174 18.50 -12.68 -6.69
N TRP A 175 17.21 -12.76 -6.96
CA TRP A 175 16.56 -14.03 -7.25
C TRP A 175 17.07 -14.65 -8.57
N ASP A 176 17.49 -15.90 -8.50
CA ASP A 176 17.60 -16.77 -9.68
C ASP A 176 16.22 -17.40 -9.95
N LYS A 177 15.59 -17.04 -11.08
CA LYS A 177 14.25 -17.54 -11.49
C LYS A 177 14.16 -19.06 -11.53
N LYS A 178 15.29 -19.78 -11.59
CA LYS A 178 15.36 -21.23 -11.54
C LYS A 178 15.33 -21.79 -10.12
N ARG A 179 15.63 -20.96 -9.12
CA ARG A 179 15.63 -21.37 -7.71
C ARG A 179 14.18 -21.36 -7.20
N PRO A 180 13.67 -22.48 -6.66
CA PRO A 180 12.35 -22.50 -6.05
C PRO A 180 12.34 -21.64 -4.78
N ILE A 181 11.18 -21.04 -4.48
CA ILE A 181 10.96 -20.28 -3.25
C ILE A 181 11.07 -21.23 -2.04
N ASN A 182 11.83 -20.83 -1.03
CA ASN A 182 11.90 -21.55 0.25
C ASN A 182 10.68 -21.23 1.11
N TRP A 183 9.58 -21.93 0.89
CA TRP A 183 8.34 -21.68 1.60
C TRP A 183 8.41 -21.97 3.11
N GLN A 184 9.29 -22.88 3.57
CA GLN A 184 9.48 -23.09 5.01
C GLN A 184 10.02 -21.82 5.69
N ARG A 185 10.93 -21.11 5.03
CA ARG A 185 11.48 -19.83 5.49
C ARG A 185 10.48 -18.67 5.25
N ASN A 186 9.99 -18.53 4.02
CA ASN A 186 9.13 -17.42 3.66
C ASN A 186 7.85 -17.37 4.50
N ALA A 187 7.20 -18.48 4.77
CA ALA A 187 6.01 -18.53 5.60
C ALA A 187 6.25 -18.00 7.02
N LYS A 188 7.40 -18.29 7.63
CA LYS A 188 7.77 -17.75 8.94
C LYS A 188 7.90 -16.21 8.89
N LEU A 189 8.53 -15.68 7.84
CA LEU A 189 8.75 -14.25 7.67
C LEU A 189 7.43 -13.50 7.41
N PHE A 190 6.61 -13.97 6.47
CA PHE A 190 5.31 -13.36 6.20
C PHE A 190 4.40 -13.39 7.44
N ASN A 191 4.30 -14.53 8.12
CA ASN A 191 3.48 -14.66 9.32
C ASN A 191 3.99 -13.78 10.48
N ALA A 192 5.29 -13.52 10.58
CA ALA A 192 5.85 -12.58 11.55
C ALA A 192 5.42 -11.14 11.26
N GLY A 193 5.51 -10.69 10.01
CA GLY A 193 5.03 -9.37 9.59
C GLY A 193 3.52 -9.21 9.79
N ILE A 194 2.74 -10.18 9.33
CA ILE A 194 1.29 -10.22 9.50
C ILE A 194 0.93 -10.14 10.99
N LYS A 195 1.57 -10.96 11.82
CA LYS A 195 1.33 -10.98 13.26
C LYS A 195 1.62 -9.61 13.90
N ALA A 196 2.68 -8.92 13.50
CA ALA A 196 2.99 -7.59 14.00
C ALA A 196 1.88 -6.58 13.67
N VAL A 197 1.32 -6.63 12.45
CA VAL A 197 0.17 -5.79 12.06
C VAL A 197 -1.06 -6.13 12.92
N ARG A 198 -1.38 -7.42 13.12
CA ARG A 198 -2.53 -7.84 13.94
C ARG A 198 -2.37 -7.45 15.41
N ASP A 199 -1.19 -7.61 15.98
CA ASP A 199 -0.92 -7.23 17.37
C ASP A 199 -1.06 -5.72 17.59
N MET A 200 -0.59 -4.90 16.62
CA MET A 200 -0.82 -3.45 16.63
C MET A 200 -2.27 -3.09 16.39
N SER A 201 -2.96 -3.77 15.46
CA SER A 201 -4.39 -3.60 15.23
C SER A 201 -5.22 -3.83 16.51
N ALA A 202 -4.85 -4.80 17.33
CA ALA A 202 -5.54 -5.06 18.60
C ALA A 202 -5.49 -3.86 19.55
N ARG A 203 -4.47 -3.01 19.50
CA ARG A 203 -4.21 -1.88 20.41
C ARG A 203 -4.60 -0.52 19.84
N SER A 204 -4.54 -0.35 18.53
CA SER A 204 -4.85 0.92 17.86
C SER A 204 -6.35 1.14 17.70
N ALA A 205 -6.76 2.40 17.58
CA ALA A 205 -8.12 2.79 17.19
C ALA A 205 -8.42 2.40 15.74
N ILE A 206 -7.44 2.58 14.83
CA ILE A 206 -7.51 2.14 13.43
C ILE A 206 -7.10 0.66 13.39
N LYS A 207 -7.84 -0.13 12.63
CA LYS A 207 -7.65 -1.58 12.49
C LYS A 207 -7.08 -1.89 11.09
N PRO A 208 -5.74 -1.87 10.91
CA PRO A 208 -5.14 -2.11 9.60
C PRO A 208 -5.54 -3.45 9.01
N ARG A 209 -5.86 -3.42 7.72
CA ARG A 209 -6.00 -4.61 6.90
C ARG A 209 -4.64 -4.99 6.32
N VAL A 210 -4.35 -6.27 6.23
CA VAL A 210 -3.09 -6.80 5.71
C VAL A 210 -3.21 -7.08 4.22
N MET A 211 -2.29 -6.54 3.43
CA MET A 211 -2.11 -6.85 2.01
C MET A 211 -0.83 -7.66 1.79
N LEU A 212 -0.91 -8.69 0.94
CA LEU A 212 0.24 -9.34 0.32
C LEU A 212 0.28 -8.97 -1.16
N HIS A 213 1.46 -8.64 -1.70
CA HIS A 213 1.63 -8.03 -3.01
C HIS A 213 2.58 -8.83 -3.91
N ILE A 214 2.10 -9.16 -5.10
CA ILE A 214 2.85 -9.94 -6.10
C ILE A 214 2.82 -9.22 -7.45
N ALA A 215 3.98 -9.16 -8.08
CA ALA A 215 4.12 -8.60 -9.42
C ALA A 215 3.62 -9.56 -10.49
N GLN A 216 2.96 -9.00 -11.48
CA GLN A 216 2.36 -9.60 -12.68
C GLN A 216 1.29 -10.66 -12.38
N PRO A 217 0.11 -10.55 -13.01
CA PRO A 217 -1.05 -11.42 -12.77
C PRO A 217 -0.77 -12.91 -12.93
N GLU A 218 0.14 -13.30 -13.84
CA GLU A 218 0.52 -14.69 -14.10
C GLU A 218 1.19 -15.36 -12.90
N ASN A 219 1.82 -14.59 -12.02
CA ASN A 219 2.53 -15.10 -10.84
C ASN A 219 1.61 -15.23 -9.62
N VAL A 220 0.49 -14.50 -9.57
CA VAL A 220 -0.30 -14.33 -8.34
C VAL A 220 -0.93 -15.64 -7.88
N GLU A 221 -1.66 -16.35 -8.76
CA GLU A 221 -2.36 -17.58 -8.38
C GLU A 221 -1.43 -18.69 -7.89
N PRO A 222 -0.33 -19.03 -8.61
CA PRO A 222 0.59 -20.06 -8.13
C PRO A 222 1.31 -19.66 -6.84
N TRP A 223 1.64 -18.37 -6.69
CA TRP A 223 2.27 -17.87 -5.46
C TRP A 223 1.33 -18.02 -4.26
N PHE A 224 0.10 -17.50 -4.34
CA PHE A 224 -0.87 -17.60 -3.24
C PHE A 224 -1.26 -19.05 -2.92
N ALA A 225 -1.32 -19.92 -3.93
CA ALA A 225 -1.55 -21.34 -3.71
C ALA A 225 -0.42 -22.00 -2.90
N ALA A 226 0.83 -21.64 -3.18
CA ALA A 226 1.99 -22.15 -2.44
C ALA A 226 2.08 -21.52 -1.05
N ALA A 227 1.86 -20.21 -0.93
CA ALA A 227 1.87 -19.48 0.34
C ALA A 227 0.83 -20.04 1.32
N THR A 228 -0.42 -20.21 0.88
CA THR A 228 -1.49 -20.76 1.74
C THR A 228 -1.24 -22.19 2.12
N LYS A 229 -0.69 -23.01 1.21
CA LYS A 229 -0.24 -24.39 1.54
C LYS A 229 0.85 -24.39 2.60
N ALA A 230 1.70 -23.36 2.62
CA ALA A 230 2.76 -23.19 3.62
C ALA A 230 2.29 -22.52 4.94
N GLY A 231 1.01 -22.20 5.04
CA GLY A 231 0.41 -21.64 6.28
C GLY A 231 0.37 -20.10 6.33
N VAL A 232 0.55 -19.39 5.20
CA VAL A 232 0.33 -17.95 5.11
C VAL A 232 -1.13 -17.72 4.72
N THR A 233 -2.01 -17.50 5.69
CA THR A 233 -3.47 -17.48 5.48
C THR A 233 -4.18 -16.25 6.05
N ASP A 234 -3.54 -15.49 6.95
CA ASP A 234 -4.15 -14.35 7.64
C ASP A 234 -3.85 -13.03 6.90
N PHE A 235 -4.44 -12.88 5.71
CA PHE A 235 -4.40 -11.64 4.93
C PHE A 235 -5.80 -11.22 4.48
N ASP A 236 -6.01 -9.92 4.29
CA ASP A 236 -7.30 -9.32 3.92
C ASP A 236 -7.35 -8.89 2.46
N LEU A 237 -6.18 -8.62 1.86
CA LEU A 237 -6.08 -8.13 0.48
C LEU A 237 -4.97 -8.84 -0.29
N ILE A 238 -5.21 -8.99 -1.58
CA ILE A 238 -4.25 -9.41 -2.58
C ILE A 238 -3.93 -8.22 -3.46
N GLY A 239 -2.68 -7.73 -3.42
CA GLY A 239 -2.16 -6.69 -4.30
C GLY A 239 -1.54 -7.30 -5.56
N ILE A 240 -1.78 -6.69 -6.69
CA ILE A 240 -1.23 -7.09 -8.01
C ILE A 240 -0.59 -5.87 -8.66
N SER A 241 0.68 -5.95 -9.07
CA SER A 241 1.23 -5.02 -10.07
C SER A 241 0.82 -5.48 -11.47
N TYR A 242 0.25 -4.56 -12.26
CA TYR A 242 -0.07 -4.80 -13.65
C TYR A 242 0.54 -3.75 -14.56
N TYR A 243 1.67 -4.08 -15.14
CA TYR A 243 2.31 -3.30 -16.19
C TYR A 243 2.39 -4.14 -17.46
N ARG A 244 1.83 -3.64 -18.58
CA ARG A 244 1.81 -4.42 -19.83
C ARG A 244 3.20 -4.79 -20.32
N LYS A 245 4.18 -3.95 -20.05
CA LYS A 245 5.59 -4.19 -20.44
C LYS A 245 6.13 -5.50 -19.85
N TRP A 246 5.81 -5.77 -18.57
CA TRP A 246 6.39 -6.91 -17.81
C TRP A 246 5.43 -8.07 -17.64
N SER A 247 4.14 -7.90 -18.00
CA SER A 247 3.15 -8.96 -17.89
C SER A 247 2.94 -9.65 -19.24
N THR A 248 2.83 -10.98 -19.21
CA THR A 248 2.43 -11.77 -20.38
C THR A 248 0.91 -11.78 -20.57
N GLN A 249 0.14 -11.35 -19.53
CA GLN A 249 -1.31 -11.33 -19.57
C GLN A 249 -1.88 -10.02 -20.11
N SER A 250 -2.90 -10.14 -20.97
CA SER A 250 -3.71 -9.00 -21.39
C SER A 250 -4.63 -8.52 -20.26
N MET A 251 -5.24 -7.31 -20.38
CA MET A 251 -6.27 -6.83 -19.45
C MET A 251 -7.39 -7.85 -19.24
N ALA A 252 -7.88 -8.47 -20.30
CA ALA A 252 -8.93 -9.48 -20.20
C ALA A 252 -8.50 -10.72 -19.38
N GLN A 253 -7.24 -11.10 -19.47
CA GLN A 253 -6.66 -12.19 -18.66
C GLN A 253 -6.50 -11.77 -17.21
N LEU A 254 -6.04 -10.54 -16.94
CA LEU A 254 -6.01 -9.95 -15.59
C LEU A 254 -7.41 -10.04 -14.95
N GLY A 255 -8.47 -9.63 -15.67
CA GLY A 255 -9.84 -9.73 -15.14
C GLY A 255 -10.25 -11.15 -14.77
N LYS A 256 -9.85 -12.16 -15.59
CA LYS A 256 -10.07 -13.56 -15.25
C LYS A 256 -9.30 -13.99 -14.00
N THR A 257 -8.06 -13.53 -13.84
CA THR A 257 -7.24 -13.76 -12.64
C THR A 257 -7.90 -13.17 -11.40
N ILE A 258 -8.34 -11.90 -11.44
CA ILE A 258 -9.08 -11.26 -10.35
C ILE A 258 -10.31 -12.09 -9.95
N LYS A 259 -11.12 -12.50 -10.92
CA LYS A 259 -12.32 -13.33 -10.67
C LYS A 259 -11.99 -14.64 -9.95
N ARG A 260 -10.91 -15.35 -10.38
CA ARG A 260 -10.50 -16.62 -9.75
C ARG A 260 -9.98 -16.41 -8.34
N LEU A 261 -9.17 -15.36 -8.10
CA LEU A 261 -8.68 -15.01 -6.78
C LEU A 261 -9.82 -14.69 -5.83
N ARG A 262 -10.78 -13.86 -6.25
CA ARG A 262 -11.99 -13.54 -5.47
C ARG A 262 -12.86 -14.77 -5.16
N GLY A 263 -12.91 -15.72 -6.06
CA GLY A 263 -13.63 -16.98 -5.84
C GLY A 263 -12.90 -17.98 -4.93
N ARG A 264 -11.59 -17.83 -4.79
CA ARG A 264 -10.76 -18.78 -4.03
C ARG A 264 -10.40 -18.30 -2.62
N TYR A 265 -10.23 -16.99 -2.45
CA TYR A 265 -9.79 -16.38 -1.19
C TYR A 265 -10.85 -15.42 -0.64
N ASP A 266 -11.05 -15.40 0.67
CA ASP A 266 -11.89 -14.38 1.34
C ASP A 266 -11.06 -13.10 1.53
N ALA A 267 -10.54 -12.57 0.40
CA ALA A 267 -9.67 -11.40 0.36
C ALA A 267 -10.10 -10.47 -0.79
N ASP A 268 -9.99 -9.17 -0.58
CA ASP A 268 -10.18 -8.21 -1.66
C ASP A 268 -8.96 -8.20 -2.59
N VAL A 269 -9.21 -7.99 -3.90
CA VAL A 269 -8.14 -7.93 -4.90
C VAL A 269 -8.02 -6.50 -5.42
N VAL A 270 -6.83 -5.92 -5.32
CA VAL A 270 -6.51 -4.55 -5.75
C VAL A 270 -5.39 -4.61 -6.79
N VAL A 271 -5.55 -3.93 -7.92
CA VAL A 271 -4.40 -3.57 -8.76
C VAL A 271 -3.68 -2.43 -8.04
N VAL A 272 -2.66 -2.80 -7.25
CA VAL A 272 -2.01 -1.87 -6.31
C VAL A 272 -0.87 -1.08 -6.97
N GLU A 273 -0.45 -1.53 -8.16
CA GLU A 273 0.45 -0.80 -9.03
C GLU A 273 0.07 -0.97 -10.49
N THR A 274 0.04 0.14 -11.21
CA THR A 274 -0.05 0.22 -12.66
C THR A 274 0.44 1.58 -13.13
N ALA A 275 0.81 1.69 -14.40
CA ALA A 275 1.04 2.95 -15.08
C ALA A 275 0.92 2.78 -16.58
N TYR A 276 0.81 3.90 -17.29
CA TYR A 276 0.77 3.94 -18.75
C TYR A 276 1.39 5.25 -19.27
N PRO A 277 2.22 5.22 -20.33
CA PRO A 277 2.84 6.44 -20.84
C PRO A 277 1.83 7.35 -21.55
N TRP A 278 1.91 8.65 -21.26
CA TRP A 278 1.18 9.70 -21.97
C TRP A 278 1.97 10.31 -23.13
N THR A 279 3.27 10.02 -23.18
CA THR A 279 4.18 10.44 -24.25
C THR A 279 5.34 9.45 -24.33
N LEU A 280 6.09 9.45 -25.44
CA LEU A 280 7.36 8.75 -25.56
C LEU A 280 8.56 9.70 -25.50
N ASP A 281 8.31 11.01 -25.37
CA ASP A 281 9.38 11.99 -25.22
C ASP A 281 9.94 11.98 -23.80
N SER A 282 11.17 12.47 -23.66
CA SER A 282 11.84 12.69 -22.39
C SER A 282 12.00 14.19 -22.12
N GLY A 283 11.79 14.63 -20.89
CA GLY A 283 11.98 16.00 -20.44
C GLY A 283 13.29 16.22 -19.69
N ASP A 284 13.98 15.13 -19.31
CA ASP A 284 15.26 15.16 -18.62
C ASP A 284 16.25 14.10 -19.14
N THR A 285 17.30 13.78 -18.36
CA THR A 285 18.35 12.84 -18.80
C THR A 285 18.19 11.42 -18.26
N SER A 286 17.19 11.20 -17.42
CA SER A 286 16.86 9.86 -16.94
C SER A 286 16.20 9.04 -18.07
N HIS A 287 16.55 7.76 -18.10
CA HIS A 287 15.93 6.85 -19.07
C HIS A 287 14.53 6.44 -18.61
N ASN A 288 13.51 6.73 -19.42
CA ASN A 288 12.14 6.32 -19.13
C ASN A 288 11.99 4.80 -19.19
N LEU A 289 11.45 4.22 -18.12
CA LEU A 289 11.26 2.77 -18.01
C LEU A 289 10.11 2.25 -18.88
N LEU A 290 9.10 3.07 -19.19
CA LEU A 290 7.99 2.72 -20.07
C LEU A 290 8.20 3.35 -21.46
N GLY A 291 8.50 2.53 -22.45
CA GLY A 291 8.71 2.92 -23.83
C GLY A 291 7.62 2.38 -24.77
N GLU A 292 7.92 2.29 -26.09
CA GLU A 292 7.03 1.71 -27.10
C GLU A 292 6.58 0.28 -26.76
N ASP A 293 7.46 -0.49 -26.10
CA ASP A 293 7.20 -1.85 -25.64
C ASP A 293 6.14 -1.96 -24.53
N SER A 294 5.74 -0.81 -23.97
CA SER A 294 4.65 -0.71 -22.99
C SER A 294 3.29 -0.50 -23.63
N LEU A 295 3.22 -0.15 -24.91
CA LEU A 295 1.98 0.27 -25.56
C LEU A 295 1.07 -0.92 -25.88
N ILE A 296 -0.21 -0.66 -25.77
CA ILE A 296 -1.30 -1.58 -26.12
C ILE A 296 -2.08 -0.99 -27.29
N ALA A 297 -2.43 -1.82 -28.27
CA ALA A 297 -3.26 -1.38 -29.39
C ALA A 297 -4.58 -0.74 -28.89
N GLY A 298 -4.89 0.45 -29.42
CA GLY A 298 -6.05 1.24 -29.00
C GLY A 298 -5.80 2.23 -27.88
N TYR A 299 -4.57 2.26 -27.31
CA TYR A 299 -4.15 3.23 -26.30
C TYR A 299 -2.82 3.88 -26.74
N PRO A 300 -2.83 4.92 -27.57
CA PRO A 300 -1.62 5.60 -27.97
C PRO A 300 -0.95 6.32 -26.78
N ALA A 301 0.37 6.55 -26.84
CA ALA A 301 1.09 7.37 -25.86
C ALA A 301 0.71 8.86 -26.02
N THR A 302 -0.46 9.21 -25.58
CA THR A 302 -1.03 10.55 -25.53
C THR A 302 -1.78 10.76 -24.22
N PRO A 303 -2.02 12.01 -23.78
CA PRO A 303 -2.85 12.27 -22.58
C PRO A 303 -4.19 11.55 -22.61
N GLN A 304 -4.87 11.52 -23.75
CA GLN A 304 -6.15 10.85 -23.93
C GLN A 304 -6.03 9.33 -23.94
N GLY A 305 -4.94 8.80 -24.50
CA GLY A 305 -4.66 7.36 -24.52
C GLY A 305 -4.38 6.82 -23.11
N GLN A 306 -3.58 7.55 -22.31
CA GLN A 306 -3.34 7.26 -20.90
C GLN A 306 -4.66 7.30 -20.09
N ALA A 307 -5.45 8.35 -20.25
CA ALA A 307 -6.75 8.49 -19.56
C ALA A 307 -7.70 7.33 -19.91
N LYS A 308 -7.81 7.00 -21.20
CA LYS A 308 -8.64 5.87 -21.65
C LYS A 308 -8.17 4.55 -21.07
N TYR A 309 -6.85 4.29 -21.06
CA TYR A 309 -6.29 3.08 -20.46
C TYR A 309 -6.67 2.95 -18.98
N MET A 310 -6.55 4.02 -18.21
CA MET A 310 -6.87 4.02 -16.79
C MET A 310 -8.35 3.78 -16.51
N VAL A 311 -9.23 4.41 -17.29
CA VAL A 311 -10.68 4.22 -17.17
C VAL A 311 -11.06 2.78 -17.51
N ASP A 312 -10.58 2.24 -18.64
CA ASP A 312 -10.93 0.89 -19.08
C ASP A 312 -10.36 -0.19 -18.14
N LEU A 313 -9.14 -0.02 -17.63
CA LEU A 313 -8.55 -0.90 -16.62
C LEU A 313 -9.37 -0.89 -15.33
N THR A 314 -9.73 0.29 -14.86
CA THR A 314 -10.48 0.41 -13.60
C THR A 314 -11.89 -0.18 -13.74
N GLN A 315 -12.58 0.07 -14.85
CA GLN A 315 -13.89 -0.56 -15.11
C GLN A 315 -13.77 -2.09 -15.17
N LEU A 316 -12.73 -2.63 -15.82
CA LEU A 316 -12.47 -4.07 -15.85
C LEU A 316 -12.25 -4.64 -14.43
N VAL A 317 -11.48 -3.96 -13.59
CA VAL A 317 -11.24 -4.37 -12.20
C VAL A 317 -12.55 -4.44 -11.44
N ILE A 318 -13.42 -3.43 -11.57
CA ILE A 318 -14.75 -3.39 -10.95
C ILE A 318 -15.64 -4.53 -11.47
N ASP A 319 -15.74 -4.70 -12.78
CA ASP A 319 -16.59 -5.71 -13.44
C ASP A 319 -16.20 -7.16 -13.06
N THR A 320 -14.96 -7.33 -12.63
CA THR A 320 -14.43 -8.63 -12.23
C THR A 320 -14.38 -8.84 -10.71
N GLY A 321 -14.94 -7.89 -9.96
CA GLY A 321 -15.05 -7.94 -8.50
C GLY A 321 -13.79 -7.53 -7.76
N GLY A 322 -12.88 -6.82 -8.42
CA GLY A 322 -11.74 -6.18 -7.78
C GLY A 322 -12.15 -4.98 -6.94
N ALA A 323 -11.35 -4.65 -5.95
CA ALA A 323 -11.63 -3.65 -4.94
C ALA A 323 -10.94 -2.31 -5.19
N GLY A 324 -10.17 -2.15 -6.26
CA GLY A 324 -9.55 -0.87 -6.56
C GLY A 324 -8.35 -0.90 -7.50
N VAL A 325 -7.91 0.32 -7.85
CA VAL A 325 -6.73 0.58 -8.67
C VAL A 325 -5.94 1.73 -8.03
N VAL A 326 -4.64 1.51 -7.85
CA VAL A 326 -3.67 2.51 -7.39
C VAL A 326 -2.65 2.74 -8.50
N TYR A 327 -2.50 3.99 -8.93
CA TYR A 327 -1.50 4.35 -9.91
C TYR A 327 -0.14 4.53 -9.24
N TRP A 328 0.91 3.95 -9.81
CA TRP A 328 2.24 4.04 -9.22
C TRP A 328 2.97 5.32 -9.67
N GLU A 329 3.36 6.13 -8.68
CA GLU A 329 4.16 7.36 -8.78
C GLU A 329 3.70 8.36 -9.88
N PRO A 330 2.42 8.73 -9.94
CA PRO A 330 1.92 9.65 -10.95
C PRO A 330 2.45 11.08 -10.79
N ALA A 331 3.09 11.38 -9.66
CA ALA A 331 3.69 12.68 -9.37
C ALA A 331 5.22 12.70 -9.55
N TRP A 332 5.84 11.59 -9.96
CA TRP A 332 7.26 11.54 -10.25
C TRP A 332 7.53 12.05 -11.67
N THR A 333 7.56 13.36 -11.82
CA THR A 333 7.74 14.08 -13.08
C THR A 333 9.18 14.49 -13.32
N SER A 334 9.47 15.02 -14.51
CA SER A 334 10.79 15.56 -14.87
C SER A 334 11.24 16.64 -13.89
N SER A 335 12.52 16.62 -13.52
CA SER A 335 13.07 17.53 -12.53
C SER A 335 14.59 17.65 -12.61
N SER A 336 15.15 18.58 -11.86
CA SER A 336 16.59 18.68 -11.62
C SER A 336 17.12 17.79 -10.49
N CYS A 337 16.26 16.95 -9.90
CA CYS A 337 16.63 16.02 -8.85
C CYS A 337 17.76 15.10 -9.31
N LYS A 338 18.80 14.99 -8.48
CA LYS A 338 19.86 14.01 -8.69
C LYS A 338 19.59 12.79 -7.81
N THR A 339 19.39 11.68 -8.45
CA THR A 339 19.25 10.38 -7.78
C THR A 339 20.49 9.51 -8.09
N ARG A 340 20.58 8.33 -7.48
CA ARG A 340 21.65 7.37 -7.83
C ARG A 340 21.49 6.76 -9.23
N TRP A 341 20.35 6.96 -9.89
CA TRP A 341 20.07 6.46 -11.24
C TRP A 341 20.21 7.52 -12.34
N GLY A 342 20.46 8.78 -11.98
CA GLY A 342 20.60 9.88 -12.93
C GLY A 342 19.97 11.17 -12.42
N THR A 343 19.83 12.15 -13.31
CA THR A 343 19.13 13.41 -13.03
C THR A 343 17.77 13.35 -13.67
N GLY A 344 16.74 13.61 -12.87
CA GLY A 344 15.36 13.63 -13.32
C GLY A 344 14.56 12.38 -12.91
N SER A 345 13.56 12.03 -13.71
CA SER A 345 12.62 10.94 -13.42
C SER A 345 12.63 9.88 -14.52
N SER A 346 12.84 8.62 -14.14
CA SER A 346 12.65 7.49 -15.05
C SER A 346 11.18 7.15 -15.31
N TRP A 347 10.24 8.02 -14.87
CA TRP A 347 8.80 7.81 -14.93
C TRP A 347 8.01 9.01 -15.45
N GLU A 348 8.70 10.09 -15.83
CA GLU A 348 8.09 11.36 -16.23
C GLU A 348 7.06 11.20 -17.34
N ASN A 349 7.32 10.30 -18.29
CA ASN A 349 6.43 10.03 -19.40
C ASN A 349 5.19 9.21 -19.03
N ALA A 350 5.12 8.70 -17.81
CA ALA A 350 3.97 8.02 -17.23
C ALA A 350 3.33 8.80 -16.07
N SER A 351 3.87 9.98 -15.71
CA SER A 351 3.28 10.83 -14.68
C SER A 351 1.90 11.38 -15.11
N PHE A 352 1.15 11.95 -14.17
CA PHE A 352 -0.08 12.69 -14.47
C PHE A 352 0.17 14.20 -14.64
N PHE A 353 1.41 14.57 -14.96
CA PHE A 353 1.81 15.97 -15.12
C PHE A 353 2.62 16.16 -16.36
N ASP A 354 2.22 17.16 -17.16
CA ASP A 354 2.86 17.52 -18.41
C ASP A 354 4.12 18.34 -18.17
N PHE A 355 5.28 17.68 -18.18
CA PHE A 355 6.57 18.34 -18.00
C PHE A 355 6.90 19.35 -19.14
N LYS A 356 6.24 19.26 -20.30
CA LYS A 356 6.42 20.20 -21.41
C LYS A 356 5.70 21.53 -21.17
N HIS A 357 4.66 21.51 -20.31
CA HIS A 357 3.83 22.69 -19.99
C HIS A 357 3.83 23.00 -18.49
N GLY A 358 5.00 22.91 -17.85
CA GLY A 358 5.20 23.34 -16.48
C GLY A 358 4.51 22.46 -15.42
N ASN A 359 4.38 21.16 -15.68
CA ASN A 359 3.70 20.18 -14.86
C ASN A 359 2.20 20.50 -14.66
N GLU A 360 1.53 20.90 -15.75
CA GLU A 360 0.07 21.01 -15.79
C GLU A 360 -0.54 19.60 -15.70
N VAL A 361 -1.62 19.47 -14.93
CA VAL A 361 -2.26 18.17 -14.71
C VAL A 361 -2.86 17.60 -15.99
N LEU A 362 -2.69 16.30 -16.20
CA LEU A 362 -3.17 15.54 -17.35
C LEU A 362 -4.52 14.88 -17.08
N PRO A 363 -5.33 14.63 -18.14
CA PRO A 363 -6.69 14.07 -17.98
C PRO A 363 -6.74 12.70 -17.30
N ALA A 364 -5.66 11.94 -17.30
CA ALA A 364 -5.65 10.60 -16.69
C ALA A 364 -5.92 10.63 -15.17
N ILE A 365 -5.64 11.73 -14.46
CA ILE A 365 -5.95 11.87 -13.05
C ILE A 365 -7.44 11.67 -12.76
N ASP A 366 -8.30 11.99 -13.72
CA ASP A 366 -9.76 11.91 -13.61
C ASP A 366 -10.30 10.47 -13.59
N PHE A 367 -9.46 9.46 -13.79
CA PHE A 367 -9.88 8.07 -13.61
C PHE A 367 -10.43 7.82 -12.19
N MET A 368 -9.93 8.56 -11.18
CA MET A 368 -10.35 8.40 -9.79
C MET A 368 -11.73 8.97 -9.47
N ARG A 369 -12.25 9.90 -10.29
CA ARG A 369 -13.61 10.45 -10.16
C ARG A 369 -14.55 10.04 -11.30
N HIS A 370 -14.08 9.16 -12.20
CA HIS A 370 -14.92 8.68 -13.30
C HIS A 370 -16.16 7.94 -12.76
N PRO A 371 -17.37 8.18 -13.34
CA PRO A 371 -18.59 7.53 -12.89
C PRO A 371 -18.69 6.07 -13.36
N TYR A 372 -17.94 5.20 -12.71
CA TYR A 372 -17.93 3.76 -13.02
C TYR A 372 -19.28 3.11 -12.78
N THR A 373 -19.59 2.08 -13.59
CA THR A 373 -20.77 1.24 -13.41
C THR A 373 -20.42 0.01 -12.57
N GLY A 374 -21.43 -0.63 -11.95
CA GLY A 374 -21.21 -1.88 -11.19
C GLY A 374 -20.38 -1.74 -9.91
N VAL A 375 -20.14 -0.51 -9.46
CA VAL A 375 -19.45 -0.28 -8.18
C VAL A 375 -20.26 -0.95 -7.07
N PRO A 376 -19.67 -1.86 -6.25
CA PRO A 376 -20.40 -2.49 -5.16
C PRO A 376 -20.98 -1.41 -4.23
N ALA A 377 -22.28 -1.48 -3.94
CA ALA A 377 -22.83 -0.65 -2.89
C ALA A 377 -22.05 -0.92 -1.62
N SER A 378 -21.62 0.15 -0.93
CA SER A 378 -20.83 0.07 0.29
C SER A 378 -21.46 -0.90 1.30
N GLY A 379 -20.98 -2.13 1.30
CA GLY A 379 -21.45 -3.20 2.19
C GLY A 379 -20.91 -2.98 3.61
N LYS A 380 -21.71 -3.34 4.62
CA LYS A 380 -21.22 -3.40 6.01
C LYS A 380 -19.98 -4.29 6.09
N PRO A 381 -18.97 -3.96 6.89
CA PRO A 381 -17.83 -4.84 7.13
C PRO A 381 -18.34 -6.21 7.56
N LYS A 382 -17.87 -7.28 6.92
CA LYS A 382 -18.11 -8.64 7.47
C LYS A 382 -17.53 -8.67 8.88
N ALA A 383 -18.37 -9.01 9.86
CA ALA A 383 -17.89 -9.26 11.21
C ALA A 383 -16.87 -10.39 11.15
N SER A 384 -15.68 -10.16 11.69
CA SER A 384 -14.65 -11.19 11.83
C SER A 384 -15.27 -12.38 12.59
N THR A 385 -15.34 -13.54 11.96
CA THR A 385 -15.76 -14.78 12.62
C THR A 385 -14.75 -15.07 13.73
N PRO A 386 -15.18 -15.26 15.00
CA PRO A 386 -14.25 -15.64 16.06
C PRO A 386 -13.61 -16.99 15.69
N ALA A 387 -12.30 -17.08 15.84
CA ALA A 387 -11.58 -18.34 15.70
C ALA A 387 -12.23 -19.40 16.56
N ALA A 388 -12.58 -20.54 15.96
CA ALA A 388 -13.15 -21.68 16.66
C ALA A 388 -12.21 -22.08 17.80
N SER A 389 -12.70 -22.00 19.04
CA SER A 389 -11.99 -22.48 20.23
C SER A 389 -11.75 -23.99 20.09
N ALA A 390 -10.48 -24.37 20.20
CA ALA A 390 -10.10 -25.78 20.25
C ALA A 390 -10.84 -26.49 21.40
N PRO A 391 -11.28 -27.75 21.22
CA PRO A 391 -11.96 -28.49 22.26
C PRO A 391 -10.99 -28.77 23.42
N SER A 392 -11.39 -28.37 24.62
CA SER A 392 -10.71 -28.71 25.87
C SER A 392 -10.75 -30.21 26.08
N GLY A 393 -9.61 -30.88 25.97
CA GLY A 393 -9.47 -32.29 26.32
C GLY A 393 -9.70 -32.50 27.82
N SER A 394 -10.72 -33.22 28.15
CA SER A 394 -11.00 -33.70 29.54
C SER A 394 -9.92 -34.72 29.93
N ALA A 395 -9.14 -34.39 30.95
CA ALA A 395 -8.22 -35.35 31.58
C ALA A 395 -9.01 -36.32 32.42
N GLU A 396 -9.03 -37.59 32.02
CA GLU A 396 -9.52 -38.70 32.84
C GLU A 396 -8.50 -39.05 33.91
N ALA A 397 -8.90 -38.96 35.17
CA ALA A 397 -8.10 -39.34 36.33
C ALA A 397 -8.06 -40.86 36.48
N GLY A 398 -6.96 -41.46 36.10
CA GLY A 398 -6.67 -42.89 36.34
C GLY A 398 -6.36 -43.14 37.83
N LYS A 399 -7.18 -43.96 38.49
CA LYS A 399 -6.96 -44.48 39.84
C LYS A 399 -5.76 -45.42 39.83
N ARG A 400 -4.77 -45.13 40.69
CA ARG A 400 -3.75 -46.11 41.11
C ARG A 400 -4.33 -47.08 42.12
N THR A 401 -4.20 -48.35 41.87
CA THR A 401 -4.22 -49.42 42.91
C THR A 401 -2.84 -50.06 42.93
N GLN A 402 -2.23 -50.08 44.11
CA GLN A 402 -1.10 -50.97 44.50
C GLN A 402 -1.66 -52.27 45.00
N PRO A 403 -0.87 -53.37 45.01
CA PRO A 403 0.27 -53.60 45.91
C PRO A 403 1.64 -53.62 45.21
#